data_392bd3df0e2fdb1bbcf9bd9ab656d403
#
_entry.id   392bd3df0e2fdb1bbcf9bd9ab656d403
#
_cell.length_a   1.000
_cell.length_b   1.000
_cell.length_c   1.000
_cell.angle_alpha   90.00
_cell.angle_beta   90.00
_cell.angle_gamma   90.00
#
_symmetry.space_group_name_H-M   'P 1'
#
loop_
_entity.id
_entity.type
_entity.pdbx_description
1 polymer ?
#
loop_
_entity_poly.entity_id
_entity_poly.type
_entity_poly.pdbx_seq_one_letter_code
_entity_poly.pdbx_strand_id
1 'polypeptide(L)'
;MKKWFAALLALAVMIPALACAQGAVLMVELEDNAQMVENIAFDDGDFIQTYQLSGGATAQLVRYASFDMTLGDLIASEWIGATDVYDLGLSEISGYPAQGLRFAYQESGQEALDVTLVVVQAEETLVFTAVYPQALGAAQIDAQVQAMLASMAVSTDDAQTVDATAEVG
;
A
#
# COMPACT_ATOMS: atom_id res chain seq x y z
N MET A 1 30.72 -16.15 11.16
CA MET A 1 29.47 -16.91 11.01
C MET A 1 28.33 -16.21 11.74
N LYS A 2 27.90 -15.01 11.30
CA LYS A 2 26.78 -14.25 11.93
C LYS A 2 26.05 -13.33 10.96
N LYS A 3 25.94 -13.68 9.67
CA LYS A 3 25.28 -12.82 8.68
C LYS A 3 24.13 -13.50 7.91
N TRP A 4 23.69 -14.68 8.32
CA TRP A 4 22.65 -15.44 7.60
C TRP A 4 21.29 -15.47 8.31
N PHE A 5 21.19 -14.92 9.53
CA PHE A 5 19.94 -14.91 10.29
C PHE A 5 19.07 -13.67 10.06
N ALA A 6 19.59 -12.59 9.46
CA ALA A 6 18.82 -11.38 9.21
C ALA A 6 17.94 -11.45 7.94
N ALA A 7 18.26 -12.36 7.02
CA ALA A 7 17.51 -12.48 5.77
C ALA A 7 16.23 -13.34 5.88
N LEU A 8 16.06 -14.09 6.97
CA LEU A 8 14.90 -14.97 7.15
C LEU A 8 13.75 -14.34 7.95
N LEU A 9 13.99 -13.19 8.59
CA LEU A 9 12.97 -12.50 9.37
C LEU A 9 12.18 -11.47 8.56
N ALA A 10 12.72 -10.99 7.44
CA ALA A 10 12.04 -10.06 6.53
C ALA A 10 10.89 -10.73 5.75
N LEU A 11 10.84 -12.07 5.71
CA LEU A 11 9.80 -12.84 5.01
C LEU A 11 8.53 -13.06 5.84
N ALA A 12 8.52 -12.64 7.11
CA ALA A 12 7.42 -12.95 8.03
C ALA A 12 6.34 -11.87 8.11
N VAL A 13 6.48 -10.74 7.41
CA VAL A 13 5.46 -9.68 7.36
C VAL A 13 4.69 -9.65 6.03
N MET A 14 4.91 -10.61 5.16
CA MET A 14 3.92 -10.90 4.12
C MET A 14 2.76 -11.62 4.79
N ILE A 15 1.80 -10.85 5.23
CA ILE A 15 0.65 -11.32 5.99
C ILE A 15 -0.25 -12.13 5.07
N PRO A 16 -0.51 -13.40 5.37
CA PRO A 16 -1.64 -14.10 4.79
C PRO A 16 -2.92 -13.69 5.52
N ALA A 17 -3.39 -12.48 5.32
CA ALA A 17 -4.78 -12.12 5.66
C ALA A 17 -5.74 -12.47 4.50
N LEU A 18 -5.32 -13.37 3.63
CA LEU A 18 -5.97 -13.68 2.35
C LEU A 18 -6.83 -14.94 2.38
N ALA A 19 -7.28 -15.40 3.53
CA ALA A 19 -8.10 -16.61 3.59
C ALA A 19 -9.51 -16.47 2.98
N CYS A 20 -9.93 -15.29 2.50
CA CYS A 20 -11.27 -15.08 1.97
C CYS A 20 -11.38 -14.13 0.77
N ALA A 21 -10.32 -13.54 0.26
CA ALA A 21 -10.42 -12.59 -0.84
C ALA A 21 -10.04 -13.27 -2.17
N GLN A 22 -11.03 -13.71 -2.93
CA GLN A 22 -10.85 -14.00 -4.35
C GLN A 22 -10.71 -12.67 -5.09
N GLY A 23 -9.64 -12.48 -5.86
CA GLY A 23 -9.38 -11.27 -6.65
C GLY A 23 -7.97 -10.72 -6.54
N ALA A 24 -7.70 -9.61 -7.23
CA ALA A 24 -6.40 -8.96 -7.20
C ALA A 24 -6.11 -8.28 -5.86
N VAL A 25 -4.86 -8.31 -5.44
CA VAL A 25 -4.37 -7.68 -4.20
C VAL A 25 -3.08 -6.92 -4.50
N LEU A 26 -3.01 -5.69 -4.03
CA LEU A 26 -1.77 -4.92 -4.06
C LEU A 26 -0.88 -5.32 -2.89
N MET A 27 0.32 -5.77 -3.21
CA MET A 27 1.37 -6.08 -2.24
C MET A 27 2.35 -4.93 -2.17
N VAL A 28 2.74 -4.56 -0.96
CA VAL A 28 3.73 -3.52 -0.68
C VAL A 28 4.62 -3.98 0.47
N GLU A 29 5.92 -3.81 0.32
CA GLU A 29 6.85 -4.05 1.42
C GLU A 29 6.86 -2.83 2.34
N LEU A 30 6.45 -3.03 3.58
CA LEU A 30 6.48 -2.02 4.63
C LEU A 30 7.74 -2.18 5.48
N GLU A 31 8.04 -1.21 6.32
CA GLU A 31 9.15 -1.29 7.26
C GLU A 31 8.98 -2.45 8.27
N ASP A 32 10.10 -3.00 8.78
CA ASP A 32 10.13 -4.21 9.62
C ASP A 32 9.27 -4.13 10.90
N ASN A 33 9.01 -2.92 11.40
CA ASN A 33 8.23 -2.68 12.61
C ASN A 33 6.79 -2.20 12.32
N ALA A 34 6.34 -2.26 11.07
CA ALA A 34 4.96 -1.96 10.72
C ALA A 34 3.99 -2.89 11.48
N GLN A 35 2.92 -2.31 12.03
CA GLN A 35 1.92 -3.05 12.78
C GLN A 35 0.55 -2.87 12.13
N MET A 36 -0.10 -3.97 11.78
CA MET A 36 -1.49 -3.92 11.34
C MET A 36 -2.37 -3.51 12.51
N VAL A 37 -3.08 -2.40 12.37
CA VAL A 37 -3.99 -1.85 13.39
C VAL A 37 -5.44 -2.02 13.02
N GLU A 38 -5.73 -2.25 11.73
CA GLU A 38 -7.08 -2.48 11.23
C GLU A 38 -7.05 -3.47 10.07
N ASN A 39 -8.05 -4.36 10.05
CA ASN A 39 -8.27 -5.29 8.94
C ASN A 39 -9.76 -5.56 8.84
N ILE A 40 -10.41 -4.94 7.86
CA ILE A 40 -11.85 -5.05 7.62
C ILE A 40 -12.03 -5.70 6.26
N ALA A 41 -12.84 -6.75 6.21
CA ALA A 41 -13.28 -7.39 4.97
C ALA A 41 -14.80 -7.30 4.88
N PHE A 42 -15.30 -6.99 3.70
CA PHE A 42 -16.72 -6.86 3.39
C PHE A 42 -17.21 -8.06 2.56
N ASP A 43 -18.50 -8.35 2.62
CA ASP A 43 -19.10 -9.49 1.93
C ASP A 43 -19.04 -9.40 0.39
N ASP A 44 -18.92 -8.19 -0.16
CA ASP A 44 -18.78 -7.89 -1.60
C ASP A 44 -17.35 -8.07 -2.13
N GLY A 45 -16.42 -8.37 -1.25
CA GLY A 45 -15.01 -8.55 -1.57
C GLY A 45 -14.14 -7.32 -1.36
N ASP A 46 -14.69 -6.19 -0.97
CA ASP A 46 -13.93 -5.03 -0.55
C ASP A 46 -13.13 -5.34 0.72
N PHE A 47 -11.99 -4.71 0.89
CA PHE A 47 -11.26 -4.76 2.15
C PHE A 47 -10.51 -3.46 2.43
N ILE A 48 -10.23 -3.23 3.71
CA ILE A 48 -9.40 -2.15 4.21
C ILE A 48 -8.38 -2.74 5.18
N GLN A 49 -7.10 -2.47 4.94
CA GLN A 49 -6.02 -2.82 5.86
C GLN A 49 -5.23 -1.56 6.20
N THR A 50 -5.11 -1.25 7.48
CA THR A 50 -4.38 -0.08 7.97
C THR A 50 -3.21 -0.52 8.83
N TYR A 51 -2.05 0.04 8.57
CA TYR A 51 -0.80 -0.22 9.26
C TYR A 51 -0.30 1.05 9.93
N GLN A 52 0.14 0.91 11.17
CA GLN A 52 0.92 1.93 11.86
C GLN A 52 2.39 1.72 11.52
N LEU A 53 3.04 2.79 11.07
CA LEU A 53 4.47 2.84 10.77
C LEU A 53 5.21 3.62 11.87
N SER A 54 6.54 3.64 11.79
CA SER A 54 7.35 4.45 12.72
C SER A 54 7.12 5.95 12.54
N GLY A 55 7.39 6.71 13.61
CA GLY A 55 7.28 8.17 13.59
C GLY A 55 5.86 8.71 13.47
N GLY A 56 4.83 7.90 13.74
CA GLY A 56 3.43 8.31 13.62
C GLY A 56 2.88 8.27 12.20
N ALA A 57 3.63 7.72 11.23
CA ALA A 57 3.15 7.49 9.89
C ALA A 57 2.15 6.33 9.82
N THR A 58 1.33 6.30 8.78
CA THR A 58 0.39 5.22 8.50
C THR A 58 0.43 4.81 7.04
N ALA A 59 0.12 3.54 6.77
CA ALA A 59 -0.12 3.05 5.42
C ALA A 59 -1.46 2.33 5.38
N GLN A 60 -2.20 2.49 4.29
CA GLN A 60 -3.49 1.85 4.09
C GLN A 60 -3.55 1.20 2.71
N LEU A 61 -4.07 -0.01 2.68
CA LEU A 61 -4.42 -0.77 1.47
C LEU A 61 -5.92 -0.94 1.43
N VAL A 62 -6.52 -0.54 0.32
CA VAL A 62 -7.96 -0.70 0.08
C VAL A 62 -8.18 -1.41 -1.25
N ARG A 63 -9.12 -2.34 -1.29
CA ARG A 63 -9.66 -2.90 -2.52
C ARG A 63 -11.12 -2.53 -2.64
N TYR A 64 -11.48 -2.02 -3.81
CA TYR A 64 -12.85 -1.79 -4.24
C TYR A 64 -13.19 -2.81 -5.33
N ALA A 65 -13.94 -3.86 -4.97
CA ALA A 65 -14.32 -4.93 -5.89
C ALA A 65 -15.43 -4.49 -6.85
N SER A 66 -16.25 -3.53 -6.47
CA SER A 66 -17.45 -3.12 -7.20
C SER A 66 -17.46 -1.68 -7.70
N PHE A 67 -16.37 -0.92 -7.45
CA PHE A 67 -16.31 0.50 -7.78
C PHE A 67 -15.02 0.84 -8.53
N ASP A 68 -15.16 1.60 -9.61
CA ASP A 68 -14.05 2.26 -10.27
C ASP A 68 -13.77 3.58 -9.57
N MET A 69 -12.69 3.62 -8.79
CA MET A 69 -12.20 4.84 -8.14
C MET A 69 -11.02 5.40 -8.91
N THR A 70 -11.03 6.68 -9.18
CA THR A 70 -9.88 7.37 -9.76
C THR A 70 -9.13 8.18 -8.72
N LEU A 71 -7.88 8.54 -9.01
CA LEU A 71 -7.13 9.49 -8.16
C LEU A 71 -7.88 10.80 -7.95
N GLY A 72 -8.55 11.30 -8.99
CA GLY A 72 -9.34 12.51 -8.92
C GLY A 72 -10.52 12.40 -7.95
N ASP A 73 -11.20 11.26 -7.95
CA ASP A 73 -12.33 11.00 -7.05
C ASP A 73 -11.85 10.96 -5.58
N LEU A 74 -10.74 10.28 -5.32
CA LEU A 74 -10.15 10.17 -3.97
C LEU A 74 -9.71 11.53 -3.43
N ILE A 75 -9.03 12.35 -4.23
CA ILE A 75 -8.62 13.69 -3.81
C ILE A 75 -9.85 14.56 -3.56
N ALA A 76 -10.86 14.49 -4.42
CA ALA A 76 -12.06 15.28 -4.27
C ALA A 76 -12.92 14.90 -3.05
N SER A 77 -12.86 13.64 -2.61
CA SER A 77 -13.65 13.14 -1.49
C SER A 77 -12.89 13.16 -0.15
N GLU A 78 -11.63 12.74 -0.13
CA GLU A 78 -10.89 12.48 1.11
C GLU A 78 -9.82 13.54 1.42
N TRP A 79 -9.29 14.20 0.39
CA TRP A 79 -8.14 15.09 0.51
C TRP A 79 -8.43 16.51 0.02
N ILE A 80 -9.63 17.03 0.33
CA ILE A 80 -10.02 18.39 -0.01
C ILE A 80 -9.05 19.39 0.65
N GLY A 81 -8.38 20.19 -0.17
CA GLY A 81 -7.37 21.14 0.32
C GLY A 81 -5.93 20.66 0.18
N ALA A 82 -5.70 19.54 -0.54
CA ALA A 82 -4.36 19.10 -0.92
C ALA A 82 -3.60 20.22 -1.65
N THR A 83 -2.33 20.40 -1.30
CA THR A 83 -1.42 21.39 -1.92
C THR A 83 -0.15 20.70 -2.40
N ASP A 84 0.64 21.39 -3.23
CA ASP A 84 1.91 20.87 -3.75
C ASP A 84 1.78 19.48 -4.40
N VAL A 85 0.69 19.29 -5.15
CA VAL A 85 0.37 18.01 -5.81
C VAL A 85 1.31 17.77 -6.98
N TYR A 86 1.98 16.62 -7.00
CA TYR A 86 2.79 16.18 -8.14
C TYR A 86 2.59 14.71 -8.48
N ASP A 87 2.74 14.41 -9.76
CA ASP A 87 2.63 13.06 -10.31
C ASP A 87 3.90 12.25 -9.99
N LEU A 88 3.74 11.03 -9.53
CA LEU A 88 4.84 10.08 -9.26
C LEU A 88 5.39 9.43 -10.53
N GLY A 89 4.77 9.66 -11.68
CA GLY A 89 5.19 9.10 -12.97
C GLY A 89 4.95 7.60 -13.11
N LEU A 90 4.04 7.04 -12.32
CA LEU A 90 3.65 5.63 -12.44
C LEU A 90 2.75 5.44 -13.65
N SER A 91 3.02 4.43 -14.48
CA SER A 91 2.18 4.04 -15.60
C SER A 91 1.57 2.65 -15.43
N GLU A 92 2.28 1.76 -14.76
CA GLU A 92 1.84 0.40 -14.50
C GLU A 92 2.50 -0.19 -13.24
N ILE A 93 1.82 -1.17 -12.63
CA ILE A 93 2.36 -2.05 -11.58
C ILE A 93 1.95 -3.48 -11.94
N SER A 94 2.94 -4.38 -12.11
CA SER A 94 2.71 -5.77 -12.55
C SER A 94 1.91 -5.90 -13.86
N GLY A 95 2.06 -4.93 -14.78
CA GLY A 95 1.33 -4.88 -16.05
C GLY A 95 -0.09 -4.31 -15.99
N TYR A 96 -0.56 -3.90 -14.81
CA TYR A 96 -1.85 -3.22 -14.64
C TYR A 96 -1.67 -1.70 -14.66
N PRO A 97 -2.55 -0.94 -15.32
CA PRO A 97 -2.49 0.51 -15.32
C PRO A 97 -2.45 1.06 -13.89
N ALA A 98 -1.51 1.96 -13.63
CA ALA A 98 -1.33 2.57 -12.34
C ALA A 98 -1.12 4.08 -12.45
N GLN A 99 -1.57 4.81 -11.46
CA GLN A 99 -1.33 6.24 -11.29
C GLN A 99 -0.95 6.52 -9.85
N GLY A 100 -0.09 7.50 -9.62
CA GLY A 100 0.33 7.87 -8.29
C GLY A 100 0.52 9.37 -8.17
N LEU A 101 0.08 9.92 -7.04
CA LEU A 101 0.27 11.31 -6.66
C LEU A 101 0.92 11.40 -5.29
N ARG A 102 1.67 12.47 -5.08
CA ARG A 102 2.12 12.87 -3.76
C ARG A 102 1.78 14.34 -3.54
N PHE A 103 1.38 14.70 -2.33
CA PHE A 103 0.92 16.03 -2.02
C PHE A 103 1.07 16.35 -0.53
N ALA A 104 1.09 17.63 -0.21
CA ALA A 104 0.97 18.10 1.16
C ALA A 104 -0.49 18.27 1.54
N TYR A 105 -0.83 17.92 2.78
CA TYR A 105 -2.16 18.08 3.34
C TYR A 105 -2.08 18.62 4.78
N GLN A 106 -2.94 19.54 5.10
CA GLN A 106 -3.05 20.05 6.47
C GLN A 106 -4.49 20.45 6.76
N GLU A 107 -5.05 19.82 7.77
CA GLU A 107 -6.31 20.26 8.34
C GLU A 107 -6.08 21.38 9.36
N SER A 108 -7.04 22.30 9.46
CA SER A 108 -6.89 23.49 10.32
C SER A 108 -6.59 23.10 11.78
N GLY A 109 -5.45 23.55 12.28
CA GLY A 109 -5.00 23.29 13.65
C GLY A 109 -4.35 21.91 13.87
N GLN A 110 -4.16 21.12 12.81
CA GLN A 110 -3.49 19.83 12.86
C GLN A 110 -2.07 19.90 12.27
N GLU A 111 -1.31 18.82 12.47
CA GLU A 111 0.02 18.66 11.90
C GLU A 111 -0.03 18.58 10.36
N ALA A 112 0.97 19.17 9.73
CA ALA A 112 1.13 19.05 8.28
C ALA A 112 1.58 17.64 7.90
N LEU A 113 0.93 17.07 6.89
CA LEU A 113 1.12 15.72 6.41
C LEU A 113 1.71 15.72 4.99
N ASP A 114 2.48 14.70 4.68
CA ASP A 114 2.90 14.32 3.33
C ASP A 114 2.16 13.04 2.96
N VAL A 115 1.41 13.07 1.90
CA VAL A 115 0.53 11.97 1.48
C VAL A 115 0.97 11.43 0.14
N THR A 116 1.15 10.12 0.07
CA THR A 116 1.35 9.37 -1.17
C THR A 116 0.12 8.53 -1.43
N LEU A 117 -0.45 8.68 -2.62
CA LEU A 117 -1.65 7.99 -3.07
C LEU A 117 -1.37 7.27 -4.38
N VAL A 118 -1.63 5.97 -4.44
CA VAL A 118 -1.48 5.14 -5.65
C VAL A 118 -2.77 4.39 -5.92
N VAL A 119 -3.22 4.43 -7.16
CA VAL A 119 -4.36 3.65 -7.64
C VAL A 119 -3.91 2.73 -8.75
N VAL A 120 -4.24 1.45 -8.65
CA VAL A 120 -3.99 0.43 -9.66
C VAL A 120 -5.32 -0.10 -10.16
N GLN A 121 -5.49 -0.09 -11.48
CA GLN A 121 -6.69 -0.60 -12.16
C GLN A 121 -6.41 -2.03 -12.64
N ALA A 122 -6.75 -3.00 -11.80
CA ALA A 122 -6.76 -4.42 -12.12
C ALA A 122 -8.19 -4.83 -12.54
N GLU A 123 -8.64 -6.05 -12.22
CA GLU A 123 -10.07 -6.39 -12.32
C GLU A 123 -10.87 -5.61 -11.28
N GLU A 124 -10.23 -5.32 -10.16
CA GLU A 124 -10.72 -4.42 -9.10
C GLU A 124 -9.86 -3.17 -9.04
N THR A 125 -10.34 -2.15 -8.33
CA THR A 125 -9.55 -0.96 -8.03
C THR A 125 -8.79 -1.16 -6.72
N LEU A 126 -7.46 -1.12 -6.80
CA LEU A 126 -6.57 -1.24 -5.65
C LEU A 126 -6.00 0.13 -5.31
N VAL A 127 -6.13 0.53 -4.06
CA VAL A 127 -5.67 1.83 -3.58
C VAL A 127 -4.65 1.63 -2.46
N PHE A 128 -3.55 2.33 -2.57
CA PHE A 128 -2.56 2.46 -1.50
C PHE A 128 -2.45 3.93 -1.10
N THR A 129 -2.49 4.17 0.20
CA THR A 129 -2.28 5.49 0.78
C THR A 129 -1.21 5.39 1.86
N ALA A 130 -0.17 6.22 1.79
CA ALA A 130 0.79 6.39 2.87
C ALA A 130 0.75 7.84 3.36
N VAL A 131 0.68 8.03 4.66
CA VAL A 131 0.57 9.34 5.31
C VAL A 131 1.70 9.50 6.29
N TYR A 132 2.50 10.54 6.10
CA TYR A 132 3.65 10.86 6.94
C TYR A 132 3.50 12.23 7.58
N PRO A 133 3.75 12.36 8.90
CA PRO A 133 3.98 13.67 9.50
C PRO A 133 5.17 14.36 8.83
N GLN A 134 5.01 15.59 8.36
CA GLN A 134 6.12 16.34 7.73
C GLN A 134 7.29 16.58 8.68
N ALA A 135 7.05 16.50 9.99
CA ALA A 135 8.08 16.58 11.01
C ALA A 135 9.17 15.51 10.91
N LEU A 136 8.92 14.37 10.21
CA LEU A 136 9.93 13.34 9.92
C LEU A 136 11.03 13.81 8.98
N GLY A 137 10.78 14.89 8.22
CA GLY A 137 11.71 15.45 7.26
C GLY A 137 11.66 14.78 5.88
N ALA A 138 11.76 15.62 4.84
CA ALA A 138 11.58 15.21 3.45
C ALA A 138 12.49 14.04 3.03
N ALA A 139 13.75 14.04 3.40
CA ALA A 139 14.70 12.99 3.00
C ALA A 139 14.33 11.60 3.54
N GLN A 140 13.82 11.53 4.77
CA GLN A 140 13.36 10.27 5.35
C GLN A 140 12.07 9.79 4.67
N ILE A 141 11.11 10.69 4.47
CA ILE A 141 9.85 10.39 3.79
C ILE A 141 10.13 9.92 2.36
N ASP A 142 10.99 10.63 1.61
CA ASP A 142 11.37 10.27 0.25
C ASP A 142 11.95 8.85 0.16
N ALA A 143 12.84 8.50 1.08
CA ALA A 143 13.46 7.17 1.10
C ALA A 143 12.42 6.07 1.35
N GLN A 144 11.50 6.28 2.28
CA GLN A 144 10.44 5.31 2.60
C GLN A 144 9.42 5.18 1.46
N VAL A 145 8.97 6.29 0.88
CA VAL A 145 8.06 6.29 -0.26
C VAL A 145 8.69 5.57 -1.45
N GLN A 146 9.95 5.85 -1.79
CA GLN A 146 10.65 5.18 -2.89
C GLN A 146 10.78 3.67 -2.66
N ALA A 147 11.11 3.24 -1.44
CA ALA A 147 11.20 1.82 -1.09
C ALA A 147 9.85 1.11 -1.27
N MET A 148 8.76 1.70 -0.79
CA MET A 148 7.42 1.15 -0.96
C MET A 148 7.01 1.07 -2.43
N LEU A 149 7.18 2.15 -3.20
CA LEU A 149 6.84 2.17 -4.63
C LEU A 149 7.63 1.12 -5.43
N ALA A 150 8.91 0.94 -5.11
CA ALA A 150 9.76 -0.05 -5.76
C ALA A 150 9.37 -1.50 -5.44
N SER A 151 8.71 -1.75 -4.31
CA SER A 151 8.27 -3.07 -3.86
C SER A 151 6.86 -3.43 -4.33
N MET A 152 6.10 -2.47 -4.87
CA MET A 152 4.70 -2.69 -5.23
C MET A 152 4.54 -3.75 -6.31
N ALA A 153 3.64 -4.69 -6.06
CA ALA A 153 3.25 -5.72 -7.02
C ALA A 153 1.77 -6.06 -6.86
N VAL A 154 1.14 -6.50 -7.93
CA VAL A 154 -0.23 -7.05 -7.89
C VAL A 154 -0.14 -8.57 -7.90
N SER A 155 -0.76 -9.22 -6.91
CA SER A 155 -0.97 -10.66 -6.86
C SER A 155 -2.42 -10.98 -7.21
N THR A 156 -2.61 -12.02 -8.02
CA THR A 156 -3.93 -12.59 -8.34
C THR A 156 -3.97 -14.03 -7.83
N ASP A 157 -5.15 -14.55 -7.49
CA ASP A 157 -5.30 -15.91 -6.95
C ASP A 157 -4.75 -17.02 -7.85
N ASP A 158 -4.64 -16.77 -9.15
CA ASP A 158 -4.05 -17.72 -10.10
C ASP A 158 -2.54 -17.95 -9.87
N ALA A 159 -1.86 -17.09 -9.14
CA ALA A 159 -0.43 -17.21 -8.84
C ALA A 159 -0.13 -18.12 -7.62
N GLN A 160 -1.13 -18.52 -6.82
CA GLN A 160 -0.93 -19.36 -5.63
C GLN A 160 -1.02 -20.87 -5.89
N THR A 161 -1.27 -21.32 -7.12
CA THR A 161 -1.33 -22.76 -7.45
C THR A 161 0.01 -23.37 -7.88
N VAL A 162 1.11 -22.65 -7.77
CA VAL A 162 2.44 -23.19 -8.10
C VAL A 162 3.22 -23.41 -6.81
N ASP A 163 3.43 -24.72 -6.52
CA ASP A 163 4.35 -25.30 -5.54
C ASP A 163 3.86 -25.53 -4.08
N ALA A 164 2.79 -26.33 -3.95
CA ALA A 164 2.63 -27.15 -2.73
C ALA A 164 2.87 -28.66 -3.01
N THR A 165 3.47 -29.04 -4.14
CA THR A 165 3.75 -30.44 -4.48
C THR A 165 5.19 -30.64 -4.92
N ALA A 166 6.12 -30.43 -4.02
CA ALA A 166 7.48 -31.03 -4.05
C ALA A 166 7.95 -31.08 -2.61
N GLU A 167 7.91 -32.19 -2.13
CA GLU A 167 8.67 -33.28 -1.71
C GLU A 167 8.12 -33.95 -0.43
N VAL A 168 7.49 -35.08 -0.62
CA VAL A 168 7.64 -36.20 0.30
C VAL A 168 8.26 -37.31 -0.53
N GLY A 169 9.53 -37.50 -0.31
CA GLY A 169 10.33 -38.58 -0.84
C GLY A 169 11.47 -38.86 0.11
#